data_c71656f5999e6ca46a2f156033a2291f
#
_entry.id   c71656f5999e6ca46a2f156033a2291f
#
_cell.length_a   1.000
_cell.length_b   1.000
_cell.length_c   1.000
_cell.angle_alpha   90.00
_cell.angle_beta   90.00
_cell.angle_gamma   90.00
#
_symmetry.space_group_name_H-M   'P 1'
#
loop_
_entity.id
_entity.type
_entity.pdbx_description
1 polymer ?
#
loop_
_entity_poly.entity_id
_entity_poly.type
_entity_poly.pdbx_seq_one_letter_code
_entity_poly.pdbx_strand_id
1 'polypeptide(L)'
;MKLGRKTIIIIAIGIVVAIVLFIVIRKIVKNNTNRERIRNNAQTIVELEQNGAKPEQLSESQQSHIADVVHDAVDGVGTKESQLVNALESIPTAADYFAVKRAYDKAYGSDMFQDIADDVEPRGSWLDVVFDAGGDDDDRIIWGRINSHLNLISVPENLR
;
A
#
# COMPACT_ATOMS: atom_id res chain seq x y z
N MET A 1 -12.12 -40.85 -27.75
CA MET A 1 -11.03 -40.29 -28.59
C MET A 1 -9.75 -40.32 -27.77
N LYS A 2 -8.75 -41.18 -28.08
CA LYS A 2 -7.49 -41.26 -27.34
C LYS A 2 -6.51 -40.22 -27.93
N LEU A 3 -6.21 -39.15 -27.20
CA LEU A 3 -5.17 -38.23 -27.62
C LEU A 3 -3.82 -38.94 -27.74
N GLY A 4 -3.13 -38.76 -28.86
CA GLY A 4 -1.79 -39.32 -29.05
C GLY A 4 -0.78 -38.72 -28.10
N ARG A 5 0.22 -39.50 -27.65
CA ARG A 5 1.28 -39.00 -26.74
C ARG A 5 1.94 -37.69 -27.19
N LYS A 6 2.15 -37.51 -28.49
CA LYS A 6 2.74 -36.28 -29.08
C LYS A 6 1.85 -35.04 -28.84
N THR A 7 0.52 -35.21 -28.99
CA THR A 7 -0.44 -34.11 -28.77
C THR A 7 -0.49 -33.69 -27.32
N ILE A 8 -0.40 -34.65 -26.37
CA ILE A 8 -0.36 -34.35 -24.94
C ILE A 8 0.89 -33.53 -24.59
N ILE A 9 2.06 -33.89 -25.14
CA ILE A 9 3.32 -33.17 -24.89
C ILE A 9 3.26 -31.74 -25.43
N ILE A 10 2.71 -31.53 -26.62
CA ILE A 10 2.58 -30.19 -27.22
C ILE A 10 1.67 -29.31 -26.37
N ILE A 11 0.53 -29.85 -25.90
CA ILE A 11 -0.38 -29.13 -25.01
C ILE A 11 0.32 -28.75 -23.68
N ALA A 12 1.04 -29.69 -23.08
CA ALA A 12 1.75 -29.46 -21.83
C ALA A 12 2.80 -28.35 -21.99
N ILE A 13 3.58 -28.35 -23.06
CA ILE A 13 4.55 -27.28 -23.36
C ILE A 13 3.83 -25.96 -23.57
N GLY A 14 2.72 -25.92 -24.30
CA GLY A 14 1.92 -24.70 -24.49
C GLY A 14 1.43 -24.08 -23.18
N ILE A 15 0.95 -24.91 -22.25
CA ILE A 15 0.51 -24.46 -20.92
C ILE A 15 1.69 -23.86 -20.12
N VAL A 16 2.84 -24.52 -20.11
CA VAL A 16 4.02 -24.01 -19.39
C VAL A 16 4.46 -22.66 -19.95
N VAL A 17 4.53 -22.53 -21.29
CA VAL A 17 4.88 -21.26 -21.94
C VAL A 17 3.87 -20.16 -21.59
N ALA A 18 2.58 -20.46 -21.61
CA ALA A 18 1.53 -19.50 -21.23
C ALA A 18 1.66 -19.04 -19.78
N ILE A 19 1.95 -19.95 -18.84
CA ILE A 19 2.19 -19.59 -17.43
C ILE A 19 3.41 -18.69 -17.28
N VAL A 20 4.52 -19.02 -17.94
CA VAL A 20 5.74 -18.21 -17.88
C VAL A 20 5.49 -16.82 -18.44
N LEU A 21 4.84 -16.70 -19.59
CA LEU A 21 4.47 -15.42 -20.18
C LEU A 21 3.56 -14.61 -19.26
N PHE A 22 2.57 -15.23 -18.64
CA PHE A 22 1.69 -14.57 -17.68
C PHE A 22 2.46 -13.99 -16.48
N ILE A 23 3.40 -14.77 -15.92
CA ILE A 23 4.24 -14.30 -14.79
C ILE A 23 5.11 -13.11 -15.22
N VAL A 24 5.73 -13.18 -16.41
CA VAL A 24 6.58 -12.10 -16.94
C VAL A 24 5.77 -10.83 -17.17
N ILE A 25 4.60 -10.94 -17.82
CA ILE A 25 3.71 -9.79 -18.05
C ILE A 25 3.29 -9.17 -16.73
N ARG A 26 2.85 -9.99 -15.76
CA ARG A 26 2.45 -9.51 -14.43
C ARG A 26 3.58 -8.77 -13.72
N LYS A 27 4.81 -9.27 -13.80
CA LYS A 27 6.00 -8.62 -13.22
C LYS A 27 6.31 -7.27 -13.89
N ILE A 28 6.20 -7.19 -15.22
CA ILE A 28 6.43 -5.95 -15.98
C ILE A 28 5.36 -4.91 -15.61
N VAL A 29 4.08 -5.28 -15.60
CA VAL A 29 2.98 -4.39 -15.24
C VAL A 29 3.16 -3.88 -13.81
N LYS A 30 3.40 -4.76 -12.84
CA LYS A 30 3.63 -4.36 -11.43
C LYS A 30 4.81 -3.38 -11.31
N ASN A 31 5.91 -3.63 -12.02
CA ASN A 31 7.09 -2.77 -11.96
C ASN A 31 6.83 -1.38 -12.57
N ASN A 32 6.07 -1.30 -13.67
CA ASN A 32 5.70 -0.03 -14.29
C ASN A 32 4.77 0.78 -13.37
N THR A 33 3.74 0.16 -12.81
CA THR A 33 2.83 0.81 -11.86
C THR A 33 3.57 1.35 -10.65
N ASN A 34 4.53 0.59 -10.10
CA ASN A 34 5.33 1.03 -8.98
C ASN A 34 6.19 2.27 -9.32
N ARG A 35 6.84 2.26 -10.49
CA ARG A 35 7.63 3.42 -10.95
C ARG A 35 6.77 4.67 -11.12
N GLU A 36 5.54 4.53 -11.61
CA GLU A 36 4.60 5.64 -11.74
C GLU A 36 4.20 6.20 -10.38
N ARG A 37 3.89 5.35 -9.40
CA ARG A 37 3.59 5.79 -8.02
C ARG A 37 4.75 6.57 -7.39
N ILE A 38 5.97 6.03 -7.47
CA ILE A 38 7.17 6.69 -6.94
C ILE A 38 7.34 8.08 -7.57
N ARG A 39 7.14 8.19 -8.88
CA ARG A 39 7.23 9.48 -9.59
C ARG A 39 6.11 10.43 -9.18
N ASN A 40 4.88 9.92 -9.09
CA ASN A 40 3.73 10.72 -8.70
C ASN A 40 3.89 11.25 -7.27
N ASN A 41 4.32 10.42 -6.32
CA ASN A 41 4.61 10.87 -4.96
C ASN A 41 5.68 11.97 -4.92
N ALA A 42 6.73 11.84 -5.74
CA ALA A 42 7.75 12.90 -5.85
C ALA A 42 7.20 14.21 -6.46
N GLN A 43 6.34 14.12 -7.45
CA GLN A 43 5.67 15.30 -8.04
C GLN A 43 4.71 15.96 -7.04
N THR A 44 3.94 15.15 -6.31
CA THR A 44 3.02 15.65 -5.27
C THR A 44 3.77 16.45 -4.19
N ILE A 45 4.95 16.00 -3.76
CA ILE A 45 5.78 16.75 -2.81
C ILE A 45 6.10 18.16 -3.36
N VAL A 46 6.58 18.22 -4.59
CA VAL A 46 6.91 19.50 -5.24
C VAL A 46 5.68 20.41 -5.37
N GLU A 47 4.54 19.86 -5.76
CA GLU A 47 3.29 20.61 -5.85
C GLU A 47 2.80 21.12 -4.50
N LEU A 48 2.90 20.32 -3.45
CA LEU A 48 2.54 20.72 -2.09
C LEU A 48 3.42 21.89 -1.62
N GLU A 49 4.73 21.81 -1.81
CA GLU A 49 5.66 22.87 -1.44
C GLU A 49 5.42 24.16 -2.24
N GLN A 50 5.18 24.06 -3.55
CA GLN A 50 4.82 25.20 -4.39
C GLN A 50 3.52 25.87 -3.96
N ASN A 51 2.58 25.12 -3.42
CA ASN A 51 1.32 25.62 -2.88
C ASN A 51 1.40 26.08 -1.41
N GLY A 52 2.62 26.19 -0.84
CA GLY A 52 2.84 26.72 0.48
C GLY A 52 2.69 25.72 1.62
N ALA A 53 2.64 24.42 1.34
CA ALA A 53 2.74 23.40 2.36
C ALA A 53 4.13 23.42 3.02
N LYS A 54 4.20 22.95 4.27
CA LYS A 54 5.49 22.80 4.93
C LYS A 54 6.37 21.81 4.18
N PRO A 55 7.66 22.12 3.95
CA PRO A 55 8.58 21.23 3.25
C PRO A 55 8.87 19.95 4.07
N GLU A 56 9.51 18.99 3.42
CA GLU A 56 10.01 17.79 4.07
C GLU A 56 10.92 18.14 5.27
N GLN A 57 10.68 17.50 6.40
CA GLN A 57 11.46 17.66 7.64
C GLN A 57 12.22 16.39 8.02
N LEU A 58 11.75 15.23 7.54
CA LEU A 58 12.37 13.94 7.79
C LEU A 58 13.53 13.69 6.82
N SER A 59 14.64 13.19 7.34
CA SER A 59 15.73 12.68 6.50
C SER A 59 15.31 11.40 5.78
N GLU A 60 15.98 11.06 4.67
CA GLU A 60 15.72 9.81 3.93
C GLU A 60 15.80 8.56 4.82
N SER A 61 16.71 8.54 5.81
CA SER A 61 16.83 7.45 6.76
C SER A 61 15.61 7.34 7.67
N GLN A 62 15.05 8.47 8.11
CA GLN A 62 13.84 8.49 8.93
C GLN A 62 12.61 8.08 8.10
N GLN A 63 12.51 8.57 6.86
CA GLN A 63 11.45 8.18 5.93
C GLN A 63 11.46 6.66 5.69
N SER A 64 12.63 6.08 5.42
CA SER A 64 12.79 4.63 5.23
C SER A 64 12.45 3.87 6.49
N HIS A 65 12.91 4.33 7.66
CA HIS A 65 12.60 3.67 8.93
C HIS A 65 11.09 3.66 9.23
N ILE A 66 10.40 4.78 9.00
CA ILE A 66 8.94 4.83 9.19
C ILE A 66 8.24 3.90 8.19
N ALA A 67 8.69 3.87 6.94
CA ALA A 67 8.16 2.95 5.94
C ALA A 67 8.33 1.48 6.35
N ASP A 68 9.49 1.11 6.91
CA ASP A 68 9.75 -0.24 7.43
C ASP A 68 8.83 -0.58 8.61
N VAL A 69 8.64 0.38 9.54
CA VAL A 69 7.74 0.20 10.69
C VAL A 69 6.29 0.02 10.26
N VAL A 70 5.83 0.80 9.27
CA VAL A 70 4.48 0.65 8.70
C VAL A 70 4.34 -0.72 8.05
N HIS A 71 5.31 -1.14 7.23
CA HIS A 71 5.28 -2.45 6.58
C HIS A 71 5.23 -3.59 7.61
N ASP A 72 6.10 -3.57 8.62
CA ASP A 72 6.13 -4.58 9.67
C ASP A 72 4.85 -4.61 10.52
N ALA A 73 4.10 -3.53 10.53
CA ALA A 73 2.82 -3.44 11.24
C ALA A 73 1.68 -4.08 10.45
N VAL A 74 1.69 -3.98 9.12
CA VAL A 74 0.62 -4.50 8.23
C VAL A 74 0.99 -5.82 7.55
N ASP A 75 2.25 -6.25 7.58
CA ASP A 75 2.71 -7.52 6.98
C ASP A 75 2.70 -8.65 8.04
N GLY A 76 1.57 -9.31 8.20
CA GLY A 76 1.50 -10.42 9.13
C GLY A 76 0.10 -10.88 9.50
N VAL A 77 0.04 -11.78 10.47
CA VAL A 77 -1.23 -12.22 11.06
C VAL A 77 -1.57 -11.30 12.24
N GLY A 78 -2.48 -10.38 11.99
CA GLY A 78 -2.93 -9.38 12.96
C GLY A 78 -2.08 -8.11 12.93
N THR A 79 -2.75 -6.98 12.80
CA THR A 79 -2.14 -5.65 12.74
C THR A 79 -1.49 -5.30 14.08
N LYS A 80 -0.27 -4.77 14.03
CA LYS A 80 0.35 -4.16 15.21
C LYS A 80 -0.11 -2.69 15.32
N GLU A 81 -1.36 -2.50 15.62
CA GLU A 81 -2.12 -1.25 15.55
C GLU A 81 -1.43 -0.06 16.21
N SER A 82 -0.97 -0.23 17.46
CA SER A 82 -0.29 0.85 18.17
C SER A 82 1.02 1.25 17.50
N GLN A 83 1.71 0.29 16.87
CA GLN A 83 2.94 0.53 16.15
C GLN A 83 2.66 1.30 14.85
N LEU A 84 1.64 0.89 14.11
CA LEU A 84 1.18 1.57 12.90
C LEU A 84 0.79 3.02 13.17
N VAL A 85 -0.10 3.22 14.16
CA VAL A 85 -0.59 4.56 14.51
C VAL A 85 0.57 5.47 14.96
N ASN A 86 1.45 4.98 15.83
CA ASN A 86 2.59 5.77 16.29
C ASN A 86 3.55 6.13 15.14
N ALA A 87 3.78 5.21 14.21
CA ALA A 87 4.59 5.49 13.02
C ALA A 87 3.99 6.60 12.16
N LEU A 88 2.69 6.51 11.86
CA LEU A 88 2.00 7.52 11.06
C LEU A 88 1.89 8.87 11.79
N GLU A 89 1.58 8.89 13.10
CA GLU A 89 1.53 10.11 13.91
C GLU A 89 2.90 10.78 14.09
N SER A 90 3.99 10.07 13.85
CA SER A 90 5.34 10.66 13.85
C SER A 90 5.67 11.48 12.60
N ILE A 91 4.84 11.43 11.56
CA ILE A 91 5.03 12.15 10.30
C ILE A 91 4.57 13.61 10.48
N PRO A 92 5.46 14.61 10.35
CA PRO A 92 5.14 15.99 10.76
C PRO A 92 4.44 16.82 9.68
N THR A 93 4.56 16.46 8.40
CA THR A 93 3.99 17.25 7.28
C THR A 93 3.41 16.37 6.19
N ALA A 94 2.55 16.94 5.33
CA ALA A 94 2.06 16.25 4.14
C ALA A 94 3.20 15.87 3.18
N ALA A 95 4.22 16.73 3.02
CA ALA A 95 5.38 16.42 2.20
C ALA A 95 6.13 15.18 2.74
N ASP A 96 6.33 15.11 4.06
CA ASP A 96 6.93 13.93 4.70
C ASP A 96 6.09 12.66 4.52
N TYR A 97 4.74 12.77 4.56
CA TYR A 97 3.87 11.63 4.30
C TYR A 97 4.10 11.05 2.90
N PHE A 98 4.15 11.89 1.86
CA PHE A 98 4.43 11.42 0.50
C PHE A 98 5.88 10.94 0.33
N ALA A 99 6.83 11.48 1.09
CA ALA A 99 8.20 11.01 1.11
C ALA A 99 8.31 9.60 1.73
N VAL A 100 7.63 9.35 2.86
CA VAL A 100 7.51 8.01 3.47
C VAL A 100 6.79 7.05 2.53
N LYS A 101 5.67 7.46 1.93
CA LYS A 101 4.94 6.66 0.93
C LYS A 101 5.84 6.29 -0.25
N ARG A 102 6.64 7.23 -0.76
CA ARG A 102 7.63 6.97 -1.81
C ARG A 102 8.70 5.97 -1.37
N ALA A 103 9.20 6.08 -0.13
CA ALA A 103 10.17 5.15 0.42
C ALA A 103 9.59 3.73 0.54
N TYR A 104 8.34 3.61 1.01
CA TYR A 104 7.59 2.36 1.08
C TYR A 104 7.40 1.72 -0.30
N ASP A 105 6.88 2.47 -1.28
CA ASP A 105 6.68 2.00 -2.65
C ASP A 105 7.98 1.49 -3.28
N LYS A 106 9.10 2.18 -2.98
CA LYS A 106 10.43 1.80 -3.48
C LYS A 106 10.93 0.51 -2.83
N ALA A 107 10.72 0.33 -1.54
CA ALA A 107 11.21 -0.84 -0.79
C ALA A 107 10.37 -2.09 -1.05
N TYR A 108 9.05 -1.96 -1.03
CA TYR A 108 8.12 -3.10 -1.01
C TYR A 108 7.36 -3.31 -2.31
N GLY A 109 7.34 -2.32 -3.21
CA GLY A 109 6.68 -2.42 -4.51
C GLY A 109 5.15 -2.52 -4.43
N SER A 110 4.57 -2.05 -3.31
CA SER A 110 3.14 -1.95 -3.04
C SER A 110 2.75 -0.53 -2.64
N ASP A 111 1.48 -0.19 -2.62
CA ASP A 111 0.99 1.11 -2.18
C ASP A 111 0.79 1.11 -0.67
N MET A 112 1.53 1.97 0.04
CA MET A 112 1.47 2.07 1.50
C MET A 112 0.06 2.29 2.03
N PHE A 113 -0.68 3.23 1.43
CA PHE A 113 -2.03 3.53 1.91
C PHE A 113 -2.99 2.38 1.66
N GLN A 114 -2.87 1.71 0.49
CA GLN A 114 -3.68 0.55 0.18
C GLN A 114 -3.40 -0.63 1.12
N ASP A 115 -2.12 -0.89 1.42
CA ASP A 115 -1.75 -1.97 2.34
C ASP A 115 -2.30 -1.69 3.76
N ILE A 116 -2.25 -0.43 4.23
CA ILE A 116 -2.87 0.00 5.49
C ILE A 116 -4.40 -0.17 5.43
N ALA A 117 -5.05 0.28 4.36
CA ALA A 117 -6.49 0.19 4.20
C ALA A 117 -6.98 -1.27 4.15
N ASP A 118 -6.24 -2.13 3.45
CA ASP A 118 -6.57 -3.56 3.35
C ASP A 118 -6.51 -4.29 4.70
N ASP A 119 -5.69 -3.77 5.63
CA ASP A 119 -5.45 -4.40 6.93
C ASP A 119 -6.31 -3.78 8.06
N VAL A 120 -6.53 -2.47 8.04
CA VAL A 120 -7.18 -1.70 9.12
C VAL A 120 -8.58 -1.19 8.76
N GLU A 121 -8.90 -1.05 7.46
CA GLU A 121 -10.21 -0.53 7.08
C GLU A 121 -11.33 -1.48 7.50
N PRO A 122 -12.30 -1.02 8.31
CA PRO A 122 -13.43 -1.86 8.72
C PRO A 122 -14.14 -2.35 7.46
N ARG A 123 -13.93 -3.59 7.09
CA ARG A 123 -14.59 -4.20 5.92
C ARG A 123 -16.07 -4.34 6.26
N GLY A 124 -16.85 -3.33 5.88
CA GLY A 124 -18.30 -3.42 5.86
C GLY A 124 -18.76 -4.41 4.80
N SER A 125 -18.47 -5.70 4.99
CA SER A 125 -19.10 -6.75 4.21
C SER A 125 -20.61 -6.73 4.54
N TRP A 126 -21.46 -6.85 3.50
CA TRP A 126 -22.90 -7.05 3.73
C TRP A 126 -23.18 -8.26 4.64
N LEU A 127 -22.26 -9.20 4.74
CA LEU A 127 -22.30 -10.33 5.67
C LEU A 127 -22.08 -9.90 7.12
N ASP A 128 -21.26 -8.88 7.38
CA ASP A 128 -21.03 -8.36 8.74
C ASP A 128 -22.30 -7.68 9.27
N VAL A 129 -23.07 -7.04 8.38
CA VAL A 129 -24.39 -6.45 8.72
C VAL A 129 -25.44 -7.51 9.03
N VAL A 130 -25.38 -8.67 8.38
CA VAL A 130 -26.38 -9.75 8.54
C VAL A 130 -26.08 -10.62 9.75
N PHE A 131 -24.81 -10.81 10.12
CA PHE A 131 -24.41 -11.71 11.21
C PHE A 131 -23.99 -11.00 12.50
N ASP A 132 -24.07 -9.65 12.55
CA ASP A 132 -23.54 -8.84 13.68
C ASP A 132 -22.13 -9.31 14.11
N ALA A 133 -21.40 -9.83 13.15
CA ALA A 133 -20.00 -10.16 13.29
C ALA A 133 -19.25 -8.83 13.28
N GLY A 134 -19.24 -8.17 14.44
CA GLY A 134 -18.69 -6.86 14.64
C GLY A 134 -17.29 -6.76 14.06
N GLY A 135 -17.14 -5.89 13.07
CA GLY A 135 -15.82 -5.37 12.78
C GLY A 135 -15.27 -4.83 14.09
N ASP A 136 -14.04 -5.19 14.41
CA ASP A 136 -13.46 -4.88 15.72
C ASP A 136 -13.60 -3.36 15.94
N ASP A 137 -14.20 -2.94 17.04
CA ASP A 137 -14.34 -1.51 17.35
C ASP A 137 -12.97 -0.83 17.36
N ASP A 138 -11.91 -1.61 17.57
CA ASP A 138 -10.54 -1.17 17.55
C ASP A 138 -10.11 -0.72 16.13
N ASP A 139 -10.44 -1.43 15.05
CA ASP A 139 -10.12 -1.04 13.68
C ASP A 139 -10.75 0.32 13.31
N ARG A 140 -11.99 0.57 13.74
CA ARG A 140 -12.65 1.87 13.50
C ARG A 140 -11.97 3.01 14.23
N ILE A 141 -11.51 2.76 15.46
CA ILE A 141 -10.78 3.75 16.26
C ILE A 141 -9.45 4.07 15.62
N ILE A 142 -8.72 3.05 15.18
CA ILE A 142 -7.42 3.17 14.54
C ILE A 142 -7.55 3.94 13.23
N TRP A 143 -8.47 3.54 12.36
CA TRP A 143 -8.74 4.23 11.11
C TRP A 143 -9.13 5.69 11.32
N GLY A 144 -9.95 5.95 12.36
CA GLY A 144 -10.31 7.30 12.78
C GLY A 144 -9.09 8.13 13.20
N ARG A 145 -8.16 7.57 13.96
CA ARG A 145 -6.92 8.23 14.37
C ARG A 145 -6.02 8.56 13.18
N ILE A 146 -5.81 7.58 12.29
CA ILE A 146 -5.01 7.75 11.07
C ILE A 146 -5.57 8.90 10.23
N ASN A 147 -6.87 8.85 9.92
CA ASN A 147 -7.51 9.90 9.11
C ASN A 147 -7.47 11.27 9.80
N SER A 148 -7.64 11.33 11.11
CA SER A 148 -7.54 12.58 11.88
C SER A 148 -6.13 13.17 11.78
N HIS A 149 -5.10 12.34 11.87
CA HIS A 149 -3.71 12.80 11.73
C HIS A 149 -3.41 13.26 10.30
N LEU A 150 -3.83 12.50 9.27
CA LEU A 150 -3.65 12.90 7.87
C LEU A 150 -4.36 14.22 7.55
N ASN A 151 -5.53 14.48 8.16
CA ASN A 151 -6.20 15.76 8.07
C ASN A 151 -5.40 16.87 8.78
N LEU A 152 -4.86 16.60 9.96
CA LEU A 152 -4.06 17.56 10.74
C LEU A 152 -2.83 18.04 9.97
N ILE A 153 -2.14 17.14 9.27
CA ILE A 153 -0.99 17.48 8.43
C ILE A 153 -1.38 17.90 7.01
N SER A 154 -2.68 18.05 6.74
CA SER A 154 -3.23 18.52 5.46
C SER A 154 -2.93 17.63 4.25
N VAL A 155 -2.92 16.31 4.43
CA VAL A 155 -2.88 15.38 3.29
C VAL A 155 -4.24 15.43 2.58
N PRO A 156 -4.29 15.77 1.27
CA PRO A 156 -5.53 15.84 0.52
C PRO A 156 -6.24 14.47 0.45
N GLU A 157 -7.57 14.47 0.64
CA GLU A 157 -8.38 13.23 0.63
C GLU A 157 -8.26 12.43 -0.67
N ASN A 158 -8.19 13.13 -1.80
CA ASN A 158 -8.06 12.52 -3.12
C ASN A 158 -6.66 11.95 -3.42
N LEU A 159 -5.71 12.11 -2.50
CA LEU A 159 -4.32 11.64 -2.64
C LEU A 159 -3.93 10.57 -1.60
N ARG A 160 -4.88 10.18 -0.76
CA ARG A 160 -4.72 9.10 0.23
C ARG A 160 -4.90 7.73 -0.40
#